data_ac6dd4d1f9f7ff2cd8e1aac332457a80
#
_entry.id   ac6dd4d1f9f7ff2cd8e1aac332457a80
#
_cell.length_a   1.000
_cell.length_b   1.000
_cell.length_c   1.000
_cell.angle_alpha   90.00
_cell.angle_beta   90.00
_cell.angle_gamma   90.00
#
_symmetry.space_group_name_H-M   'P 1'
#
loop_
_entity.id
_entity.type
_entity.pdbx_description
1 polymer ?
#
loop_
_entity_poly.entity_id
_entity_poly.type
_entity_poly.pdbx_seq_one_letter_code
_entity_poly.pdbx_strand_id
1 'polypeptide(L)'
;LSFLKIGSVLFGSGYVLLAFLRAELVERLGWLTEGQLLDAVAVGQVTPGPVFTTATFVGYVLGGAPGAVVATVGIFLPAFVFVAASGPLVPRLRRSPTAGAFLDGVNVASLGLIVVVTWQLGRAAVVDLPTLVLALASAVLLLRFGVNSAWLVLAGGAAGIALSW
;
A
#
# COMPACT_ATOMS: atom_id res chain seq x y z
N LEU A 1 -17.22 3.58 14.54
CA LEU A 1 -17.56 4.43 13.38
C LEU A 1 -16.33 5.06 12.72
N SER A 2 -15.27 5.43 13.48
CA SER A 2 -14.07 6.11 12.93
C SER A 2 -13.33 5.26 11.89
N PHE A 3 -13.11 3.96 12.16
CA PHE A 3 -12.48 3.06 11.20
C PHE A 3 -13.30 2.86 9.92
N LEU A 4 -14.62 2.81 10.05
CA LEU A 4 -15.52 2.71 8.91
C LEU A 4 -15.47 3.98 8.04
N LYS A 5 -15.43 5.15 8.67
CA LYS A 5 -15.25 6.43 7.98
C LYS A 5 -13.89 6.47 7.24
N ILE A 6 -12.82 6.12 7.93
CA ILE A 6 -11.47 6.07 7.33
C ILE A 6 -11.45 5.09 6.15
N GLY A 7 -11.95 3.86 6.31
CA GLY A 7 -12.01 2.86 5.25
C GLY A 7 -12.89 3.25 4.05
N SER A 8 -13.88 4.15 4.26
CA SER A 8 -14.74 4.64 3.17
C SER A 8 -14.10 5.75 2.33
N VAL A 9 -13.23 6.55 2.93
CA VAL A 9 -12.64 7.75 2.30
C VAL A 9 -11.21 7.48 1.83
N LEU A 10 -10.60 6.40 2.32
CA LEU A 10 -9.21 6.13 2.04
C LEU A 10 -9.03 5.51 0.65
N PHE A 11 -8.51 6.31 -0.27
CA PHE A 11 -8.05 5.88 -1.58
C PHE A 11 -6.56 6.23 -1.71
N GLY A 12 -5.70 5.24 -1.99
CA GLY A 12 -4.32 5.50 -2.34
C GLY A 12 -3.28 4.95 -1.37
N SER A 13 -2.21 5.69 -1.14
CA SER A 13 -1.02 5.20 -0.42
C SER A 13 -1.23 5.09 1.09
N GLY A 14 -0.42 4.19 1.71
CA GLY A 14 -0.42 4.01 3.16
C GLY A 14 -0.14 5.29 3.98
N TYR A 15 0.55 6.27 3.40
CA TYR A 15 0.80 7.55 4.06
C TYR A 15 -0.49 8.36 4.28
N VAL A 16 -1.45 8.25 3.38
CA VAL A 16 -2.77 8.88 3.54
C VAL A 16 -3.51 8.27 4.72
N LEU A 17 -3.41 6.95 4.92
CA LEU A 17 -3.96 6.29 6.11
C LEU A 17 -3.40 6.90 7.40
N LEU A 18 -2.09 7.13 7.46
CA LEU A 18 -1.44 7.69 8.64
C LEU A 18 -1.96 9.08 8.97
N ALA A 19 -2.09 9.93 7.96
CA ALA A 19 -2.65 11.27 8.13
C ALA A 19 -4.09 11.23 8.68
N PHE A 20 -4.93 10.33 8.15
CA PHE A 20 -6.30 10.14 8.64
C PHE A 20 -6.36 9.57 10.07
N LEU A 21 -5.52 8.56 10.38
CA LEU A 21 -5.46 8.00 11.73
C LEU A 21 -5.02 9.06 12.75
N ARG A 22 -4.01 9.86 12.40
CA ARG A 22 -3.52 10.96 13.25
C ARG A 22 -4.61 11.99 13.50
N ALA A 23 -5.19 12.54 12.43
CA ALA A 23 -6.22 13.55 12.53
C ALA A 23 -7.46 13.08 13.33
N GLU A 24 -7.86 11.82 13.12
CA GLU A 24 -9.07 11.29 13.75
C GLU A 24 -8.82 10.78 15.18
N LEU A 25 -7.74 9.99 15.40
CA LEU A 25 -7.55 9.27 16.66
C LEU A 25 -6.65 10.01 17.65
N VAL A 26 -5.71 10.83 17.18
CA VAL A 26 -4.84 11.63 18.04
C VAL A 26 -5.42 13.01 18.25
N GLU A 27 -5.64 13.76 17.16
CA GLU A 27 -6.01 15.17 17.25
C GLU A 27 -7.50 15.37 17.63
N ARG A 28 -8.43 14.62 17.01
CA ARG A 28 -9.87 14.81 17.22
C ARG A 28 -10.41 14.06 18.42
N LEU A 29 -10.05 12.79 18.58
CA LEU A 29 -10.62 11.91 19.61
C LEU A 29 -9.73 11.76 20.84
N GLY A 30 -8.41 12.03 20.73
CA GLY A 30 -7.47 11.88 21.83
C GLY A 30 -7.36 10.42 22.33
N TRP A 31 -7.69 9.42 21.49
CA TRP A 31 -7.66 8.01 21.85
C TRP A 31 -6.26 7.42 21.85
N LEU A 32 -5.36 8.00 21.06
CA LEU A 32 -3.97 7.59 20.94
C LEU A 32 -3.05 8.77 21.20
N THR A 33 -1.86 8.46 21.72
CA THR A 33 -0.73 9.38 21.71
C THR A 33 0.00 9.30 20.37
N GLU A 34 0.80 10.31 20.03
CA GLU A 34 1.68 10.29 18.84
C GLU A 34 2.62 9.07 18.88
N GLY A 35 3.18 8.73 20.04
CA GLY A 35 4.05 7.56 20.19
C GLY A 35 3.33 6.26 19.87
N GLN A 36 2.12 6.05 20.40
CA GLN A 36 1.32 4.86 20.11
C GLN A 36 0.93 4.76 18.62
N LEU A 37 0.69 5.88 17.97
CA LEU A 37 0.45 5.90 16.54
C LEU A 37 1.71 5.49 15.75
N LEU A 38 2.88 6.00 16.13
CA LEU A 38 4.14 5.63 15.49
C LEU A 38 4.47 4.15 15.69
N ASP A 39 4.23 3.59 16.87
CA ASP A 39 4.38 2.15 17.12
C ASP A 39 3.44 1.32 16.24
N ALA A 40 2.16 1.75 16.13
CA ALA A 40 1.19 1.09 15.29
C ALA A 40 1.59 1.09 13.81
N VAL A 41 2.18 2.19 13.36
CA VAL A 41 2.73 2.32 12.00
C VAL A 41 3.91 1.37 11.80
N ALA A 42 4.86 1.36 12.72
CA ALA A 42 6.03 0.49 12.66
C ALA A 42 5.61 -0.99 12.58
N VAL A 43 4.66 -1.43 13.41
CA VAL A 43 4.10 -2.78 13.37
C VAL A 43 3.41 -3.06 12.02
N GLY A 44 2.63 -2.10 11.52
CA GLY A 44 1.96 -2.23 10.21
C GLY A 44 2.94 -2.34 9.05
N GLN A 45 4.09 -1.67 9.11
CA GLN A 45 5.14 -1.73 8.06
C GLN A 45 5.90 -3.07 8.07
N VAL A 46 6.13 -3.65 9.25
CA VAL A 46 6.81 -4.95 9.38
C VAL A 46 5.85 -6.12 9.09
N THR A 47 4.55 -5.93 9.26
CA THR A 47 3.55 -6.97 9.00
C THR A 47 3.36 -7.16 7.50
N PRO A 48 3.59 -8.37 6.94
CA PRO A 48 3.31 -8.63 5.53
C PRO A 48 1.81 -8.49 5.26
N GLY A 49 1.43 -7.50 4.46
CA GLY A 49 0.02 -7.26 4.11
C GLY A 49 -0.29 -5.80 3.80
N PRO A 50 -1.57 -5.48 3.62
CA PRO A 50 -2.01 -4.11 3.39
C PRO A 50 -1.71 -3.25 4.62
N VAL A 51 -1.34 -1.99 4.41
CA VAL A 51 -1.09 -1.03 5.51
C VAL A 51 -2.31 -0.87 6.44
N PHE A 52 -3.49 -1.26 6.00
CA PHE A 52 -4.71 -1.35 6.81
C PHE A 52 -4.58 -2.25 8.05
N THR A 53 -3.61 -3.17 8.10
CA THR A 53 -3.31 -3.96 9.31
C THR A 53 -2.90 -3.10 10.50
N THR A 54 -2.38 -1.88 10.25
CA THR A 54 -2.18 -0.86 11.27
C THR A 54 -3.46 -0.57 12.06
N ALA A 55 -4.63 -0.55 11.40
CA ALA A 55 -5.91 -0.35 12.09
C ALA A 55 -6.26 -1.50 13.04
N THR A 56 -5.89 -2.74 12.72
CA THR A 56 -6.05 -3.89 13.60
C THR A 56 -5.24 -3.71 14.88
N PHE A 57 -3.99 -3.30 14.74
CA PHE A 57 -3.11 -3.05 15.89
C PHE A 57 -3.61 -1.89 16.75
N VAL A 58 -4.02 -0.79 16.12
CA VAL A 58 -4.65 0.34 16.82
C VAL A 58 -5.89 -0.11 17.58
N GLY A 59 -6.75 -0.91 16.96
CA GLY A 59 -7.93 -1.47 17.61
C GLY A 59 -7.58 -2.33 18.82
N TYR A 60 -6.48 -3.09 18.74
CA TYR A 60 -5.97 -3.87 19.87
C TYR A 60 -5.47 -3.00 21.01
N VAL A 61 -4.74 -1.93 20.73
CA VAL A 61 -4.27 -0.97 21.73
C VAL A 61 -5.44 -0.31 22.46
N LEU A 62 -6.52 0.00 21.75
CA LEU A 62 -7.69 0.69 22.29
C LEU A 62 -8.65 -0.22 23.07
N GLY A 63 -8.78 -1.48 22.71
CA GLY A 63 -9.82 -2.36 23.27
C GLY A 63 -9.48 -3.84 23.23
N GLY A 64 -8.19 -4.19 23.21
CA GLY A 64 -7.74 -5.58 23.20
C GLY A 64 -8.22 -6.34 21.96
N ALA A 65 -8.37 -7.67 22.09
CA ALA A 65 -8.80 -8.52 20.98
C ALA A 65 -10.16 -8.13 20.36
N PRO A 66 -11.21 -7.81 21.13
CA PRO A 66 -12.46 -7.29 20.55
C PRO A 66 -12.28 -6.00 19.76
N GLY A 67 -11.45 -5.08 20.26
CA GLY A 67 -11.12 -3.83 19.59
C GLY A 67 -10.42 -4.06 18.26
N ALA A 68 -9.47 -5.00 18.21
CA ALA A 68 -8.80 -5.40 16.97
C ALA A 68 -9.78 -5.91 15.91
N VAL A 69 -10.71 -6.80 16.29
CA VAL A 69 -11.73 -7.34 15.37
C VAL A 69 -12.64 -6.23 14.84
N VAL A 70 -13.15 -5.37 15.74
CA VAL A 70 -14.05 -4.27 15.35
C VAL A 70 -13.35 -3.27 14.42
N ALA A 71 -12.08 -2.94 14.70
CA ALA A 71 -11.30 -2.03 13.86
C ALA A 71 -11.03 -2.64 12.47
N THR A 72 -10.66 -3.93 12.43
CA THR A 72 -10.44 -4.66 11.18
C THR A 72 -11.70 -4.72 10.33
N VAL A 73 -12.82 -5.15 10.91
CA VAL A 73 -14.10 -5.18 10.19
C VAL A 73 -14.48 -3.77 9.74
N GLY A 74 -14.34 -2.77 10.60
CA GLY A 74 -14.70 -1.39 10.30
C GLY A 74 -13.92 -0.80 9.14
N ILE A 75 -12.62 -1.07 9.04
CA ILE A 75 -11.79 -0.48 7.97
C ILE A 75 -11.93 -1.20 6.63
N PHE A 76 -12.18 -2.52 6.64
CA PHE A 76 -12.33 -3.31 5.42
C PHE A 76 -13.77 -3.39 4.89
N LEU A 77 -14.77 -3.27 5.76
CA LEU A 77 -16.19 -3.39 5.39
C LEU A 77 -16.60 -2.49 4.22
N PRO A 78 -16.22 -1.20 4.19
CA PRO A 78 -16.57 -0.32 3.06
C PRO A 78 -16.06 -0.85 1.72
N ALA A 79 -14.84 -1.39 1.67
CA ALA A 79 -14.29 -1.95 0.44
C ALA A 79 -15.12 -3.14 -0.07
N PHE A 80 -15.54 -4.04 0.81
CA PHE A 80 -16.43 -5.15 0.44
C PHE A 80 -17.77 -4.66 -0.07
N VAL A 81 -18.38 -3.68 0.60
CA VAL A 81 -19.65 -3.07 0.18
C VAL A 81 -19.53 -2.42 -1.19
N PHE A 82 -18.46 -1.64 -1.42
CA PHE A 82 -18.23 -0.99 -2.72
C PHE A 82 -17.99 -2.00 -3.84
N VAL A 83 -17.22 -3.06 -3.58
CA VAL A 83 -16.99 -4.13 -4.56
C VAL A 83 -18.30 -4.88 -4.86
N ALA A 84 -19.07 -5.24 -3.84
CA ALA A 84 -20.35 -5.90 -4.02
C ALA A 84 -21.34 -5.02 -4.81
N ALA A 85 -21.41 -3.73 -4.51
CA ALA A 85 -22.26 -2.77 -5.21
C ALA A 85 -21.81 -2.51 -6.65
N SER A 86 -20.49 -2.46 -6.90
CA SER A 86 -19.94 -2.23 -8.23
C SER A 86 -19.97 -3.46 -9.13
N GLY A 87 -19.99 -4.67 -8.57
CA GLY A 87 -19.99 -5.92 -9.30
C GLY A 87 -21.01 -5.99 -10.45
N PRO A 88 -22.31 -5.74 -10.23
CA PRO A 88 -23.31 -5.72 -11.31
C PRO A 88 -23.20 -4.49 -12.22
N LEU A 89 -22.55 -3.42 -11.77
CA LEU A 89 -22.40 -2.19 -12.54
C LEU A 89 -21.26 -2.28 -13.57
N VAL A 90 -20.16 -2.95 -13.23
CA VAL A 90 -18.98 -3.08 -14.11
C VAL A 90 -19.31 -3.69 -15.49
N PRO A 91 -20.05 -4.81 -15.59
CA PRO A 91 -20.44 -5.36 -16.90
C PRO A 91 -21.32 -4.41 -17.72
N ARG A 92 -22.19 -3.64 -17.06
CA ARG A 92 -23.03 -2.64 -17.75
C ARG A 92 -22.20 -1.49 -18.29
N LEU A 93 -21.24 -0.97 -17.49
CA LEU A 93 -20.31 0.07 -17.92
C LEU A 93 -19.44 -0.40 -19.10
N ARG A 94 -18.93 -1.63 -19.08
CA ARG A 94 -18.13 -2.19 -20.16
C ARG A 94 -18.90 -2.38 -21.47
N ARG A 95 -20.24 -2.49 -21.42
CA ARG A 95 -21.10 -2.55 -22.62
C ARG A 95 -21.33 -1.18 -23.26
N SER A 96 -21.07 -0.10 -22.55
CA SER A 96 -21.12 1.25 -23.11
C SER A 96 -19.79 1.57 -23.82
N PRO A 97 -19.79 1.90 -25.12
CA PRO A 97 -18.56 2.24 -25.84
C PRO A 97 -17.80 3.40 -25.20
N THR A 98 -18.53 4.42 -24.73
CA THR A 98 -17.94 5.60 -24.08
C THR A 98 -17.31 5.26 -22.73
N ALA A 99 -18.01 4.49 -21.91
CA ALA A 99 -17.49 4.07 -20.61
C ALA A 99 -16.31 3.10 -20.77
N GLY A 100 -16.36 2.21 -21.76
CA GLY A 100 -15.25 1.32 -22.13
C GLY A 100 -14.00 2.13 -22.51
N ALA A 101 -14.15 3.07 -23.43
CA ALA A 101 -13.05 3.94 -23.85
C ALA A 101 -12.48 4.77 -22.70
N PHE A 102 -13.32 5.26 -21.79
CA PHE A 102 -12.86 5.96 -20.58
C PHE A 102 -12.02 5.05 -19.66
N LEU A 103 -12.48 3.81 -19.39
CA LEU A 103 -11.76 2.84 -18.58
C LEU A 103 -10.42 2.44 -19.21
N ASP A 104 -10.39 2.26 -20.54
CA ASP A 104 -9.15 2.00 -21.26
C ASP A 104 -8.18 3.18 -21.16
N GLY A 105 -8.68 4.42 -21.26
CA GLY A 105 -7.91 5.63 -21.04
C GLY A 105 -7.30 5.70 -19.63
N VAL A 106 -8.07 5.36 -18.61
CA VAL A 106 -7.59 5.28 -17.20
C VAL A 106 -6.49 4.22 -17.05
N ASN A 107 -6.66 3.05 -17.68
CA ASN A 107 -5.64 2.00 -17.65
C ASN A 107 -4.35 2.44 -18.33
N VAL A 108 -4.42 3.09 -19.49
CA VAL A 108 -3.26 3.63 -20.21
C VAL A 108 -2.57 4.72 -19.38
N ALA A 109 -3.34 5.62 -18.78
CA ALA A 109 -2.80 6.66 -17.90
C ALA A 109 -2.09 6.06 -16.67
N SER A 110 -2.67 5.02 -16.06
CA SER A 110 -2.06 4.31 -14.93
C SER A 110 -0.75 3.63 -15.33
N LEU A 111 -0.68 3.00 -16.50
CA LEU A 111 0.56 2.45 -17.04
C LEU A 111 1.61 3.55 -17.28
N GLY A 112 1.19 4.69 -17.82
CA GLY A 112 2.08 5.86 -17.99
C GLY A 112 2.66 6.34 -16.67
N LEU A 113 1.84 6.42 -15.62
CA LEU A 113 2.30 6.78 -14.28
C LEU A 113 3.30 5.75 -13.72
N ILE A 114 3.04 4.47 -13.90
CA ILE A 114 3.99 3.40 -13.47
C ILE A 114 5.33 3.57 -14.17
N VAL A 115 5.35 3.82 -15.47
CA VAL A 115 6.60 4.06 -16.22
C VAL A 115 7.36 5.27 -15.68
N VAL A 116 6.67 6.39 -15.46
CA VAL A 116 7.29 7.61 -14.92
C VAL A 116 7.87 7.37 -13.52
N VAL A 117 7.10 6.76 -12.63
CA VAL A 117 7.54 6.45 -11.25
C VAL A 117 8.72 5.47 -11.27
N THR A 118 8.65 4.42 -12.10
CA THR A 118 9.75 3.46 -12.26
C THR A 118 11.03 4.15 -12.75
N TRP A 119 10.90 5.06 -13.71
CA TRP A 119 12.02 5.86 -14.19
C TRP A 119 12.62 6.75 -13.09
N GLN A 120 11.77 7.45 -12.33
CA GLN A 120 12.22 8.31 -11.22
C GLN A 120 12.93 7.49 -10.13
N LEU A 121 12.33 6.36 -9.72
CA LEU A 121 12.93 5.47 -8.73
C LEU A 121 14.24 4.86 -9.25
N GLY A 122 14.27 4.44 -10.51
CA GLY A 122 15.48 3.92 -11.13
C GLY A 122 16.62 4.93 -11.12
N ARG A 123 16.33 6.19 -11.48
CA ARG A 123 17.34 7.26 -11.41
C ARG A 123 17.80 7.59 -9.99
N ALA A 124 16.92 7.45 -9.00
CA ALA A 124 17.27 7.69 -7.61
C ALA A 124 18.07 6.51 -7.00
N ALA A 125 17.79 5.29 -7.43
CA ALA A 125 18.43 4.08 -6.91
C ALA A 125 19.78 3.77 -7.58
N VAL A 126 19.93 4.12 -8.85
CA VAL A 126 21.17 3.86 -9.63
C VAL A 126 22.06 5.09 -9.58
N VAL A 127 22.91 5.15 -8.56
CA VAL A 127 23.81 6.30 -8.31
C VAL A 127 25.26 6.01 -8.65
N ASP A 128 25.64 4.75 -8.76
CA ASP A 128 26.99 4.29 -9.00
C ASP A 128 27.04 2.98 -9.82
N LEU A 129 28.26 2.54 -10.16
CA LEU A 129 28.46 1.32 -10.93
C LEU A 129 27.96 0.05 -10.21
N PRO A 130 28.21 -0.17 -8.91
CA PRO A 130 27.65 -1.30 -8.16
C PRO A 130 26.12 -1.35 -8.20
N THR A 131 25.44 -0.24 -7.98
CA THR A 131 23.96 -0.19 -8.01
C THR A 131 23.42 -0.43 -9.43
N LEU A 132 24.13 0.03 -10.47
CA LEU A 132 23.78 -0.27 -11.85
C LEU A 132 23.88 -1.77 -12.14
N VAL A 133 24.97 -2.40 -11.73
CA VAL A 133 25.18 -3.85 -11.91
C VAL A 133 24.09 -4.65 -11.17
N LEU A 134 23.79 -4.29 -9.93
CA LEU A 134 22.72 -4.92 -9.15
C LEU A 134 21.34 -4.76 -9.83
N ALA A 135 21.04 -3.56 -10.34
CA ALA A 135 19.79 -3.31 -11.05
C ALA A 135 19.67 -4.16 -12.34
N LEU A 136 20.72 -4.21 -13.14
CA LEU A 136 20.74 -5.02 -14.37
C LEU A 136 20.66 -6.52 -14.08
N ALA A 137 21.44 -7.01 -13.09
CA ALA A 137 21.39 -8.40 -12.68
C ALA A 137 19.99 -8.79 -12.17
N SER A 138 19.38 -7.94 -11.33
CA SER A 138 18.02 -8.15 -10.83
C SER A 138 16.99 -8.16 -11.96
N ALA A 139 17.11 -7.26 -12.92
CA ALA A 139 16.22 -7.22 -14.08
C ALA A 139 16.35 -8.52 -14.92
N VAL A 140 17.57 -8.98 -15.18
CA VAL A 140 17.80 -10.25 -15.91
C VAL A 140 17.23 -11.44 -15.14
N LEU A 141 17.47 -11.53 -13.83
CA LEU A 141 16.96 -12.61 -12.99
C LEU A 141 15.43 -12.64 -12.95
N LEU A 142 14.81 -11.46 -12.87
CA LEU A 142 13.36 -11.34 -12.87
C LEU A 142 12.76 -11.71 -14.23
N LEU A 143 13.26 -11.12 -15.31
CA LEU A 143 12.66 -11.23 -16.64
C LEU A 143 12.99 -12.56 -17.33
N ARG A 144 14.22 -13.08 -17.15
CA ARG A 144 14.67 -14.27 -17.85
C ARG A 144 14.45 -15.56 -17.07
N PHE A 145 14.57 -15.49 -15.73
CA PHE A 145 14.52 -16.67 -14.87
C PHE A 145 13.26 -16.69 -13.98
N GLY A 146 12.46 -15.62 -13.96
CA GLY A 146 11.22 -15.56 -13.17
C GLY A 146 11.44 -15.67 -11.66
N VAL A 147 12.61 -15.24 -11.17
CA VAL A 147 12.93 -15.30 -9.74
C VAL A 147 11.95 -14.42 -8.95
N ASN A 148 11.48 -14.91 -7.82
CA ASN A 148 10.58 -14.15 -6.96
C ASN A 148 11.25 -12.85 -6.49
N SER A 149 10.55 -11.73 -6.64
CA SER A 149 11.05 -10.39 -6.29
C SER A 149 11.51 -10.27 -4.83
N ALA A 150 10.89 -11.01 -3.90
CA ALA A 150 11.27 -11.02 -2.49
C ALA A 150 12.73 -11.47 -2.29
N TRP A 151 13.17 -12.49 -3.01
CA TRP A 151 14.55 -12.96 -2.96
C TRP A 151 15.53 -11.94 -3.54
N LEU A 152 15.13 -11.22 -4.59
CA LEU A 152 15.95 -10.14 -5.16
C LEU A 152 16.12 -8.97 -4.20
N VAL A 153 15.06 -8.61 -3.47
CA VAL A 153 15.12 -7.57 -2.44
C VAL A 153 16.06 -7.98 -1.30
N LEU A 154 15.92 -9.21 -0.80
CA LEU A 154 16.80 -9.71 0.28
C LEU A 154 18.26 -9.79 -0.18
N ALA A 155 18.52 -10.32 -1.37
CA ALA A 155 19.86 -10.40 -1.93
C ALA A 155 20.47 -9.01 -2.18
N GLY A 156 19.66 -8.08 -2.71
CA GLY A 156 20.08 -6.69 -2.93
C GLY A 156 20.40 -5.96 -1.62
N GLY A 157 19.58 -6.18 -0.58
CA GLY A 157 19.84 -5.64 0.76
C GLY A 157 21.13 -6.20 1.38
N ALA A 158 21.35 -7.52 1.28
CA ALA A 158 22.58 -8.17 1.76
C ALA A 158 23.81 -7.67 1.00
N ALA A 159 23.73 -7.55 -0.33
CA ALA A 159 24.79 -6.99 -1.15
C ALA A 159 25.09 -5.52 -0.81
N GLY A 160 24.05 -4.72 -0.59
CA GLY A 160 24.19 -3.31 -0.16
C GLY A 160 24.94 -3.18 1.17
N ILE A 161 24.60 -4.01 2.16
CA ILE A 161 25.32 -4.04 3.44
C ILE A 161 26.79 -4.46 3.24
N ALA A 162 27.05 -5.48 2.41
CA ALA A 162 28.42 -5.95 2.14
C ALA A 162 29.26 -4.92 1.37
N LEU A 163 28.66 -4.09 0.53
CA LEU A 163 29.35 -3.05 -0.26
C LEU A 163 29.49 -1.71 0.49
N SER A 164 28.71 -1.50 1.57
CA SER A 164 28.79 -0.28 2.40
C SER A 164 29.91 -0.29 3.43
N TRP A 165 30.66 -1.39 3.54
CA TRP A 165 31.90 -1.54 4.31
C TRP A 165 33.07 -1.45 3.33
#